data_085c66f62a2fc402839ec38bf5eed4c8
#
_entry.id   085c66f62a2fc402839ec38bf5eed4c8
#
_cell.length_a   1.000
_cell.length_b   1.000
_cell.length_c   1.000
_cell.angle_alpha   90.00
_cell.angle_beta   90.00
_cell.angle_gamma   90.00
#
_symmetry.space_group_name_H-M   'P 1'
#
loop_
_entity.id
_entity.type
_entity.pdbx_description
1 polymer ?
#
loop_
_entity_poly.entity_id
_entity_poly.type
_entity_poly.pdbx_seq_one_letter_code
_entity_poly.pdbx_strand_id
1 'polypeptide(L)'
;MNKGRNLKIGSDHELVEFIEEKIGKDHWSPEAVIGYIEAKELRFMTSICVKTLYNYIDKGLFLGISNKELLHKKKKRKRRQHRVRSVSLNNRNGKSIEDRPVEAENREEFGHWEIDLVIGKKGTKPVILTIVERKTRKSLYVLVKNKTQKEVIKAIRKLKMRVGGDFSQVFKTITADNGSEFLDGSGIKRASRCDEVYYAHPYSSYERGSNENGNVILRRFLPKGTDFSKIKKNELRRIEDWVNNYPRKIFKFKSANEMYCEAM
;
A
#
# COMPACT_ATOMS: atom_id res chain seq x y z
N MET A 1 23.90 11.65 -43.18
CA MET A 1 23.23 10.86 -42.12
C MET A 1 23.68 11.40 -40.78
N ASN A 2 22.82 12.10 -40.07
CA ASN A 2 23.12 12.54 -38.70
C ASN A 2 23.16 11.31 -37.78
N LYS A 3 24.36 10.86 -37.42
CA LYS A 3 24.53 9.87 -36.34
C LYS A 3 24.08 10.54 -35.04
N GLY A 4 22.87 10.23 -34.58
CA GLY A 4 22.41 10.65 -33.26
C GLY A 4 23.36 10.13 -32.18
N ARG A 5 23.33 10.77 -31.00
CA ARG A 5 24.14 10.36 -29.84
C ARG A 5 23.86 8.89 -29.49
N ASN A 6 24.90 8.09 -29.32
CA ASN A 6 24.77 6.69 -28.94
C ASN A 6 23.92 6.53 -27.66
N LEU A 7 23.12 5.47 -27.60
CA LEU A 7 22.32 5.15 -26.42
C LEU A 7 23.24 4.81 -25.24
N LYS A 8 23.07 5.45 -24.10
CA LYS A 8 23.91 5.20 -22.92
C LYS A 8 23.87 3.74 -22.45
N ILE A 9 22.74 3.04 -22.64
CA ILE A 9 22.55 1.64 -22.22
C ILE A 9 22.87 0.62 -23.34
N GLY A 10 23.32 1.06 -24.50
CA GLY A 10 23.45 0.18 -25.68
C GLY A 10 24.47 -0.96 -25.54
N SER A 11 25.42 -0.83 -24.63
CA SER A 11 26.45 -1.86 -24.33
C SER A 11 26.35 -2.45 -22.92
N ASP A 12 25.40 -2.02 -22.11
CA ASP A 12 25.24 -2.44 -20.73
C ASP A 12 24.03 -3.40 -20.59
N HIS A 13 24.26 -4.66 -20.96
CA HIS A 13 23.22 -5.68 -20.95
C HIS A 13 22.71 -5.99 -19.52
N GLU A 14 23.59 -5.96 -18.52
CA GLU A 14 23.22 -6.23 -17.12
C GLU A 14 22.24 -5.18 -16.58
N LEU A 15 22.50 -3.88 -16.88
CA LEU A 15 21.58 -2.82 -16.49
C LEU A 15 20.24 -2.95 -17.21
N VAL A 16 20.24 -3.30 -18.51
CA VAL A 16 19.02 -3.50 -19.29
C VAL A 16 18.18 -4.64 -18.72
N GLU A 17 18.79 -5.80 -18.46
CA GLU A 17 18.12 -6.97 -17.88
C GLU A 17 17.56 -6.65 -16.49
N PHE A 18 18.35 -5.98 -15.66
CA PHE A 18 17.88 -5.55 -14.33
C PHE A 18 16.65 -4.64 -14.42
N ILE A 19 16.67 -3.63 -15.30
CA ILE A 19 15.56 -2.71 -15.51
C ILE A 19 14.31 -3.46 -16.00
N GLU A 20 14.47 -4.34 -16.99
CA GLU A 20 13.37 -5.13 -17.56
C GLU A 20 12.76 -6.08 -16.52
N GLU A 21 13.60 -6.74 -15.71
CA GLU A 21 13.13 -7.59 -14.63
C GLU A 21 12.34 -6.76 -13.61
N LYS A 22 12.89 -5.67 -13.10
CA LYS A 22 12.26 -4.88 -12.04
C LYS A 22 10.97 -4.18 -12.49
N ILE A 23 10.92 -3.69 -13.73
CA ILE A 23 9.72 -3.04 -14.25
C ILE A 23 8.72 -4.08 -14.79
N GLY A 24 9.18 -5.05 -15.57
CA GLY A 24 8.32 -6.02 -16.24
C GLY A 24 7.77 -7.08 -15.30
N LYS A 25 8.64 -7.76 -14.53
CA LYS A 25 8.25 -8.85 -13.60
C LYS A 25 7.87 -8.34 -12.23
N ASP A 26 8.73 -7.50 -11.63
CA ASP A 26 8.53 -7.01 -10.27
C ASP A 26 7.60 -5.79 -10.22
N HIS A 27 7.19 -5.27 -11.36
CA HIS A 27 6.28 -4.12 -11.46
C HIS A 27 6.74 -2.87 -10.70
N TRP A 28 8.03 -2.63 -10.61
CA TRP A 28 8.54 -1.41 -10.01
C TRP A 28 8.36 -0.20 -10.92
N SER A 29 8.32 1.00 -10.33
CA SER A 29 8.37 2.22 -11.13
C SER A 29 9.81 2.51 -11.56
N PRO A 30 10.03 3.23 -12.69
CA PRO A 30 11.37 3.67 -13.08
C PRO A 30 12.12 4.43 -11.98
N GLU A 31 11.39 5.23 -11.18
CA GLU A 31 11.96 5.94 -10.02
C GLU A 31 12.42 4.97 -8.93
N ALA A 32 11.64 3.91 -8.67
CA ALA A 32 12.00 2.89 -7.68
C ALA A 32 13.24 2.09 -8.11
N VAL A 33 13.35 1.78 -9.41
CA VAL A 33 14.51 1.05 -9.96
C VAL A 33 15.80 1.86 -9.80
N ILE A 34 15.81 3.11 -10.28
CA ILE A 34 17.01 3.95 -10.22
C ILE A 34 17.38 4.24 -8.76
N GLY A 35 16.40 4.63 -7.94
CA GLY A 35 16.68 4.93 -6.54
C GLY A 35 17.13 3.70 -5.74
N TYR A 36 16.66 2.51 -6.08
CA TYR A 36 17.14 1.27 -5.46
C TYR A 36 18.60 0.98 -5.86
N ILE A 37 18.96 1.15 -7.15
CA ILE A 37 20.35 1.03 -7.63
C ILE A 37 21.26 1.95 -6.81
N GLU A 38 20.86 3.22 -6.65
CA GLU A 38 21.62 4.21 -5.88
C GLU A 38 21.71 3.85 -4.39
N ALA A 39 20.56 3.50 -3.77
CA ALA A 39 20.50 3.19 -2.34
C ALA A 39 21.23 1.91 -1.93
N LYS A 40 21.35 0.93 -2.84
CA LYS A 40 22.08 -0.34 -2.63
C LYS A 40 23.48 -0.32 -3.23
N GLU A 41 23.93 0.84 -3.76
CA GLU A 41 25.25 1.02 -4.38
C GLU A 41 25.58 -0.02 -5.46
N LEU A 42 24.53 -0.46 -6.20
CA LEU A 42 24.71 -1.41 -7.28
C LEU A 42 25.50 -0.76 -8.43
N ARG A 43 26.51 -1.46 -8.93
CA ARG A 43 27.42 -0.95 -9.95
C ARG A 43 27.12 -1.62 -11.29
N PHE A 44 26.88 -0.82 -12.30
CA PHE A 44 26.72 -1.22 -13.69
C PHE A 44 27.76 -0.46 -14.54
N MET A 45 27.95 -0.86 -15.79
CA MET A 45 28.90 -0.18 -16.70
C MET A 45 28.51 1.28 -16.98
N THR A 46 27.20 1.55 -16.96
CA THR A 46 26.65 2.90 -17.21
C THR A 46 25.67 3.30 -16.13
N SER A 47 25.44 4.62 -16.02
CA SER A 47 24.39 5.16 -15.15
C SER A 47 23.43 6.01 -15.96
N ILE A 48 22.14 5.90 -15.64
CA ILE A 48 21.08 6.73 -16.24
C ILE A 48 20.20 7.32 -15.14
N CYS A 49 19.70 8.53 -15.36
CA CYS A 49 18.75 9.12 -14.45
C CYS A 49 17.31 8.67 -14.75
N VAL A 50 16.41 8.86 -13.79
CA VAL A 50 14.98 8.52 -13.88
C VAL A 50 14.34 9.08 -15.16
N LYS A 51 14.63 10.35 -15.52
CA LYS A 51 14.10 10.99 -16.73
C LYS A 51 14.55 10.27 -18.01
N THR A 52 15.83 9.87 -18.06
CA THR A 52 16.37 9.11 -19.20
C THR A 52 15.67 7.76 -19.34
N LEU A 53 15.45 7.05 -18.22
CA LEU A 53 14.74 5.77 -18.21
C LEU A 53 13.31 5.91 -18.72
N TYR A 54 12.54 6.92 -18.28
CA TYR A 54 11.21 7.19 -18.83
C TYR A 54 11.25 7.48 -20.33
N ASN A 55 12.22 8.29 -20.80
CA ASN A 55 12.36 8.60 -22.22
C ASN A 55 12.68 7.36 -23.06
N TYR A 56 13.49 6.44 -22.54
CA TYR A 56 13.82 5.19 -23.21
C TYR A 56 12.63 4.24 -23.30
N ILE A 57 11.82 4.15 -22.24
CA ILE A 57 10.57 3.39 -22.26
C ILE A 57 9.57 4.01 -23.27
N ASP A 58 9.43 5.34 -23.28
CA ASP A 58 8.56 6.05 -24.23
C ASP A 58 8.95 5.81 -25.69
N LYS A 59 10.24 5.71 -25.97
CA LYS A 59 10.79 5.44 -27.30
C LYS A 59 10.76 3.95 -27.69
N GLY A 60 10.32 3.07 -26.78
CA GLY A 60 10.27 1.62 -27.03
C GLY A 60 11.66 0.97 -27.21
N LEU A 61 12.67 1.46 -26.48
CA LEU A 61 14.05 0.94 -26.60
C LEU A 61 14.27 -0.35 -25.81
N PHE A 62 13.33 -0.75 -24.96
CA PHE A 62 13.33 -2.01 -24.24
C PHE A 62 12.45 -3.02 -24.97
N LEU A 63 12.87 -4.29 -25.00
CA LEU A 63 12.10 -5.37 -25.63
C LEU A 63 10.99 -5.88 -24.70
N GLY A 64 11.26 -5.94 -23.40
CA GLY A 64 10.37 -6.55 -22.40
C GLY A 64 9.41 -5.60 -21.69
N ILE A 65 9.58 -4.28 -21.84
CA ILE A 65 8.78 -3.28 -21.11
C ILE A 65 8.32 -2.13 -22.00
N SER A 66 7.16 -1.59 -21.65
CA SER A 66 6.54 -0.46 -22.34
C SER A 66 5.78 0.43 -21.34
N ASN A 67 5.14 1.49 -21.82
CA ASN A 67 4.27 2.34 -20.99
C ASN A 67 3.07 1.62 -20.36
N LYS A 68 2.74 0.40 -20.82
CA LYS A 68 1.63 -0.41 -20.25
C LYS A 68 1.94 -0.91 -18.84
N GLU A 69 3.20 -1.19 -18.56
CA GLU A 69 3.69 -1.66 -17.27
C GLU A 69 3.75 -0.53 -16.23
N LEU A 70 3.71 0.74 -16.67
CA LEU A 70 3.80 1.90 -15.78
C LEU A 70 2.46 2.26 -15.14
N LEU A 71 2.46 2.44 -13.80
CA LEU A 71 1.24 2.67 -13.00
C LEU A 71 0.45 3.93 -13.41
N HIS A 72 1.14 5.01 -13.76
CA HIS A 72 0.52 6.34 -13.95
C HIS A 72 0.29 6.76 -15.41
N LYS A 73 0.78 6.00 -16.38
CA LYS A 73 0.57 6.33 -17.82
C LYS A 73 -0.67 5.71 -18.45
N LYS A 74 -1.48 4.96 -17.68
CA LYS A 74 -2.80 4.49 -18.15
C LYS A 74 -3.72 5.70 -18.32
N LYS A 75 -4.38 5.85 -19.50
CA LYS A 75 -5.31 6.94 -19.80
C LYS A 75 -6.27 7.20 -18.63
N LYS A 76 -6.24 8.42 -18.07
CA LYS A 76 -7.18 8.83 -17.02
C LYS A 76 -8.59 8.83 -17.59
N ARG A 77 -9.46 7.93 -17.15
CA ARG A 77 -10.91 8.06 -17.38
C ARG A 77 -11.39 9.31 -16.66
N LYS A 78 -12.17 10.19 -17.36
CA LYS A 78 -12.85 11.33 -16.72
C LYS A 78 -13.62 10.82 -15.50
N ARG A 79 -13.30 11.33 -14.31
CA ARG A 79 -14.05 11.04 -13.09
C ARG A 79 -15.46 11.61 -13.25
N ARG A 80 -16.48 10.75 -13.25
CA ARG A 80 -17.86 11.19 -13.00
C ARG A 80 -17.92 11.64 -11.54
N GLN A 81 -18.36 12.88 -11.31
CA GLN A 81 -18.65 13.37 -9.95
C GLN A 81 -19.78 12.50 -9.38
N HIS A 82 -19.46 11.71 -8.37
CA HIS A 82 -20.47 11.00 -7.59
C HIS A 82 -21.09 11.99 -6.61
N ARG A 83 -22.40 12.23 -6.75
CA ARG A 83 -23.18 12.91 -5.70
C ARG A 83 -23.15 12.06 -4.45
N VAL A 84 -22.68 12.64 -3.36
CA VAL A 84 -22.70 12.03 -2.04
C VAL A 84 -24.14 11.86 -1.60
N ARG A 85 -24.61 10.62 -1.44
CA ARG A 85 -26.01 10.29 -1.12
C ARG A 85 -26.21 9.81 0.31
N SER A 86 -25.18 9.69 1.14
CA SER A 86 -25.32 9.22 2.51
C SER A 86 -24.66 10.18 3.49
N VAL A 87 -25.38 10.51 4.55
CA VAL A 87 -24.81 11.18 5.72
C VAL A 87 -23.97 10.15 6.45
N SER A 88 -22.68 10.42 6.64
CA SER A 88 -21.82 9.58 7.45
C SER A 88 -22.24 9.74 8.91
N LEU A 89 -22.57 8.63 9.56
CA LEU A 89 -22.88 8.61 10.98
C LEU A 89 -21.56 8.80 11.74
N ASN A 90 -21.49 9.82 12.61
CA ASN A 90 -20.40 9.93 13.56
C ASN A 90 -20.48 8.78 14.57
N ASN A 91 -19.38 8.13 14.85
CA ASN A 91 -19.32 7.14 15.92
C ASN A 91 -19.30 7.87 17.26
N ARG A 92 -20.48 8.00 17.88
CA ARG A 92 -20.65 8.69 19.17
C ARG A 92 -19.96 7.97 20.34
N ASN A 93 -19.57 6.71 20.17
CA ASN A 93 -18.97 5.88 21.21
C ASN A 93 -17.44 5.72 21.05
N GLY A 94 -16.82 6.34 20.04
CA GLY A 94 -15.39 6.28 19.77
C GLY A 94 -14.71 7.61 20.01
N LYS A 95 -13.39 7.59 20.26
CA LYS A 95 -12.59 8.81 20.35
C LYS A 95 -12.40 9.45 18.98
N SER A 96 -12.38 10.77 18.96
CA SER A 96 -12.04 11.53 17.76
C SER A 96 -10.60 11.31 17.36
N ILE A 97 -10.30 11.44 16.07
CA ILE A 97 -8.93 11.48 15.57
C ILE A 97 -8.12 12.64 16.18
N GLU A 98 -8.79 13.71 16.62
CA GLU A 98 -8.16 14.85 17.29
C GLU A 98 -7.54 14.48 18.64
N ASP A 99 -8.08 13.44 19.31
CA ASP A 99 -7.55 12.94 20.58
C ASP A 99 -6.35 11.99 20.39
N ARG A 100 -5.92 11.77 19.13
CA ARG A 100 -4.82 10.86 18.81
C ARG A 100 -3.49 11.47 19.25
N PRO A 101 -2.55 10.67 19.83
CA PRO A 101 -1.22 11.14 20.22
C PRO A 101 -0.48 11.86 19.09
N VAL A 102 0.24 12.93 19.43
CA VAL A 102 0.99 13.74 18.45
C VAL A 102 2.06 12.90 17.73
N GLU A 103 2.68 11.96 18.43
CA GLU A 103 3.67 11.01 17.88
C GLU A 103 3.06 10.12 16.79
N ALA A 104 1.79 9.75 16.96
CA ALA A 104 1.04 9.04 15.94
C ALA A 104 0.72 9.95 14.75
N GLU A 105 0.37 11.23 14.99
CA GLU A 105 0.09 12.19 13.92
C GLU A 105 1.32 12.45 13.08
N ASN A 106 2.44 12.75 13.71
CA ASN A 106 3.74 13.03 13.08
C ASN A 106 4.41 11.77 12.50
N ARG A 107 3.89 10.56 12.82
CA ARG A 107 4.47 9.27 12.39
C ARG A 107 5.89 9.03 12.94
N GLU A 108 6.14 9.53 14.13
CA GLU A 108 7.44 9.41 14.80
C GLU A 108 7.55 8.11 15.58
N GLU A 109 6.44 7.64 16.12
CA GLU A 109 6.37 6.43 16.90
C GLU A 109 5.84 5.24 16.08
N PHE A 110 6.37 4.04 16.35
CA PHE A 110 5.88 2.78 15.80
C PHE A 110 4.67 2.25 16.60
N GLY A 111 3.78 1.54 15.92
CA GLY A 111 2.63 0.87 16.53
C GLY A 111 1.29 1.56 16.31
N HIS A 112 1.25 2.61 15.51
CA HIS A 112 0.02 3.32 15.16
C HIS A 112 -0.49 2.86 13.80
N TRP A 113 -1.65 2.20 13.77
CA TRP A 113 -2.19 1.56 12.59
C TRP A 113 -3.44 2.24 12.06
N GLU A 114 -3.60 2.24 10.75
CA GLU A 114 -4.83 2.63 10.08
C GLU A 114 -5.51 1.38 9.52
N ILE A 115 -6.83 1.27 9.66
CA ILE A 115 -7.61 0.16 9.10
C ILE A 115 -8.64 0.65 8.08
N ASP A 116 -8.88 -0.15 7.04
CA ASP A 116 -9.88 0.15 5.99
C ASP A 116 -10.38 -1.15 5.34
N LEU A 117 -11.52 -1.08 4.67
CA LEU A 117 -12.04 -2.18 3.86
C LEU A 117 -12.02 -1.88 2.37
N VAL A 118 -11.30 -2.69 1.64
CA VAL A 118 -11.30 -2.66 0.18
C VAL A 118 -12.40 -3.57 -0.35
N ILE A 119 -13.36 -2.96 -1.08
CA ILE A 119 -14.52 -3.65 -1.65
C ILE A 119 -14.17 -4.16 -3.05
N GLY A 120 -14.54 -5.41 -3.36
CA GLY A 120 -14.35 -6.04 -4.65
C GLY A 120 -15.46 -5.74 -5.67
N LYS A 121 -15.84 -6.74 -6.43
CA LYS A 121 -16.93 -6.68 -7.41
C LYS A 121 -18.26 -6.39 -6.72
N LYS A 122 -19.06 -5.47 -7.30
CA LYS A 122 -20.43 -5.21 -6.83
C LYS A 122 -21.26 -6.51 -6.84
N GLY A 123 -21.99 -6.75 -5.76
CA GLY A 123 -22.82 -7.96 -5.59
C GLY A 123 -22.08 -9.14 -4.96
N THR A 124 -20.76 -9.06 -4.73
CA THR A 124 -20.03 -10.09 -3.96
C THR A 124 -19.89 -9.68 -2.50
N LYS A 125 -19.87 -10.68 -1.59
CA LYS A 125 -19.78 -10.43 -0.13
C LYS A 125 -18.34 -10.24 0.38
N PRO A 126 -17.31 -10.97 -0.13
CA PRO A 126 -15.97 -10.88 0.40
C PRO A 126 -15.35 -9.49 0.19
N VAL A 127 -14.60 -9.05 1.21
CA VAL A 127 -13.84 -7.80 1.23
C VAL A 127 -12.43 -8.05 1.76
N ILE A 128 -11.50 -7.13 1.54
CA ILE A 128 -10.15 -7.21 2.09
C ILE A 128 -10.02 -6.15 3.17
N LEU A 129 -9.74 -6.58 4.41
CA LEU A 129 -9.31 -5.69 5.49
C LEU A 129 -7.84 -5.36 5.24
N THR A 130 -7.56 -4.07 5.09
CA THR A 130 -6.21 -3.52 4.97
C THR A 130 -5.85 -2.84 6.28
N ILE A 131 -4.67 -3.12 6.78
CA ILE A 131 -4.15 -2.59 8.04
C ILE A 131 -2.75 -2.07 7.74
N VAL A 132 -2.51 -0.77 7.91
CA VAL A 132 -1.26 -0.11 7.53
C VAL A 132 -0.66 0.60 8.74
N GLU A 133 0.58 0.28 9.06
CA GLU A 133 1.34 0.97 10.10
C GLU A 133 1.79 2.34 9.57
N ARG A 134 1.62 3.39 10.38
CA ARG A 134 1.76 4.80 9.94
C ARG A 134 3.19 5.24 9.69
N LYS A 135 4.15 4.81 10.51
CA LYS A 135 5.57 5.17 10.43
C LYS A 135 6.27 4.39 9.32
N THR A 136 6.18 3.07 9.36
CA THR A 136 6.93 2.16 8.49
C THR A 136 6.22 1.82 7.18
N ARG A 137 4.93 2.15 7.06
CA ARG A 137 4.04 1.77 5.94
C ARG A 137 3.88 0.25 5.79
N LYS A 138 4.22 -0.53 6.82
CA LYS A 138 3.96 -1.97 6.84
C LYS A 138 2.49 -2.22 6.64
N SER A 139 2.16 -3.06 5.66
CA SER A 139 0.78 -3.38 5.29
C SER A 139 0.47 -4.83 5.60
N LEU A 140 -0.69 -5.09 6.19
CA LEU A 140 -1.22 -6.42 6.46
C LEU A 140 -2.58 -6.54 5.78
N TYR A 141 -2.82 -7.67 5.08
CA TYR A 141 -4.07 -7.92 4.37
C TYR A 141 -4.77 -9.16 4.86
N VAL A 142 -6.07 -9.06 5.09
CA VAL A 142 -6.90 -10.21 5.50
C VAL A 142 -8.15 -10.28 4.63
N LEU A 143 -8.37 -11.44 4.00
CA LEU A 143 -9.62 -11.72 3.31
C LEU A 143 -10.73 -11.97 4.34
N VAL A 144 -11.79 -11.16 4.25
CA VAL A 144 -12.95 -11.15 5.17
C VAL A 144 -14.19 -11.60 4.42
N LYS A 145 -15.02 -12.45 5.04
CA LYS A 145 -16.19 -13.06 4.38
C LYS A 145 -17.24 -12.05 3.93
N ASN A 146 -17.44 -11.00 4.73
CA ASN A 146 -18.38 -9.93 4.45
C ASN A 146 -18.05 -8.67 5.25
N LYS A 147 -18.68 -7.54 4.90
CA LYS A 147 -18.51 -6.23 5.53
C LYS A 147 -19.35 -6.11 6.81
N THR A 148 -18.97 -6.82 7.87
CA THR A 148 -19.65 -6.75 9.19
C THR A 148 -18.63 -6.59 10.33
N GLN A 149 -19.05 -5.97 11.42
CA GLN A 149 -18.23 -5.78 12.63
C GLN A 149 -17.65 -7.12 13.14
N LYS A 150 -18.49 -8.14 13.23
CA LYS A 150 -18.09 -9.49 13.68
C LYS A 150 -16.96 -10.08 12.86
N GLU A 151 -17.02 -9.96 11.53
CA GLU A 151 -16.00 -10.51 10.65
C GLU A 151 -14.72 -9.66 10.65
N VAL A 152 -14.81 -8.35 10.83
CA VAL A 152 -13.64 -7.46 11.02
C VAL A 152 -12.90 -7.84 12.30
N ILE A 153 -13.62 -7.95 13.44
CA ILE A 153 -13.04 -8.36 14.74
C ILE A 153 -12.37 -9.74 14.63
N LYS A 154 -13.01 -10.69 13.95
CA LYS A 154 -12.44 -12.03 13.70
C LYS A 154 -11.17 -11.97 12.84
N ALA A 155 -11.14 -11.07 11.86
CA ALA A 155 -9.96 -10.86 11.01
C ALA A 155 -8.78 -10.29 11.82
N ILE A 156 -9.03 -9.31 12.68
CA ILE A 156 -8.01 -8.73 13.59
C ILE A 156 -7.46 -9.80 14.54
N ARG A 157 -8.32 -10.63 15.13
CA ARG A 157 -7.86 -11.77 15.97
C ARG A 157 -6.94 -12.74 15.23
N LYS A 158 -7.22 -13.02 13.95
CA LYS A 158 -6.35 -13.88 13.13
C LYS A 158 -4.97 -13.28 12.86
N LEU A 159 -4.87 -11.96 12.80
CA LEU A 159 -3.58 -11.29 12.62
C LEU A 159 -2.64 -11.51 13.79
N LYS A 160 -3.16 -11.62 15.02
CA LYS A 160 -2.37 -11.92 16.21
C LYS A 160 -1.50 -13.18 16.03
N MET A 161 -2.05 -14.23 15.42
CA MET A 161 -1.32 -15.46 15.14
C MET A 161 -0.26 -15.30 14.02
N ARG A 162 -0.36 -14.25 13.21
CA ARG A 162 0.57 -14.00 12.09
C ARG A 162 1.72 -13.07 12.47
N VAL A 163 1.46 -12.09 13.33
CA VAL A 163 2.44 -11.07 13.70
C VAL A 163 3.44 -11.63 14.71
N GLY A 164 3.01 -12.58 15.56
CA GLY A 164 3.86 -13.16 16.62
C GLY A 164 4.12 -12.18 17.78
N GLY A 165 4.89 -12.61 18.77
CA GLY A 165 5.35 -11.76 19.87
C GLY A 165 4.24 -11.14 20.74
N ASP A 166 4.58 -10.08 21.46
CA ASP A 166 3.60 -9.31 22.21
C ASP A 166 2.82 -8.37 21.29
N PHE A 167 1.61 -8.80 20.94
CA PHE A 167 0.73 -8.09 20.03
C PHE A 167 0.36 -6.68 20.54
N SER A 168 0.39 -6.44 21.87
CA SER A 168 0.14 -5.13 22.46
C SER A 168 1.26 -4.13 22.17
N GLN A 169 2.51 -4.58 22.07
CA GLN A 169 3.63 -3.71 21.69
C GLN A 169 3.60 -3.33 20.21
N VAL A 170 3.04 -4.20 19.37
CA VAL A 170 2.92 -3.94 17.93
C VAL A 170 1.74 -3.03 17.60
N PHE A 171 0.63 -3.14 18.35
CA PHE A 171 -0.60 -2.38 18.11
C PHE A 171 -0.87 -1.42 19.28
N LYS A 172 -0.26 -0.24 19.26
CA LYS A 172 -0.53 0.82 20.25
C LYS A 172 -1.89 1.46 20.02
N THR A 173 -2.14 1.96 18.81
CA THR A 173 -3.45 2.54 18.46
C THR A 173 -3.93 2.09 17.09
N ILE A 174 -5.24 2.15 16.91
CA ILE A 174 -5.88 1.89 15.61
C ILE A 174 -6.73 3.09 15.22
N THR A 175 -6.58 3.57 13.98
CA THR A 175 -7.45 4.60 13.39
C THR A 175 -8.32 3.98 12.30
N ALA A 176 -9.65 4.16 12.41
CA ALA A 176 -10.65 3.69 11.47
C ALA A 176 -11.46 4.84 10.88
N ASP A 177 -12.24 4.58 9.82
CA ASP A 177 -13.32 5.48 9.43
C ASP A 177 -14.61 5.20 10.21
N ASN A 178 -15.63 6.03 9.96
CA ASN A 178 -16.95 5.86 10.57
C ASN A 178 -17.82 4.84 9.82
N GLY A 179 -17.21 3.88 9.12
CA GLY A 179 -17.93 2.79 8.47
C GLY A 179 -18.67 1.91 9.48
N SER A 180 -19.86 1.44 9.13
CA SER A 180 -20.68 0.60 10.02
C SER A 180 -19.96 -0.67 10.51
N GLU A 181 -18.99 -1.15 9.75
CA GLU A 181 -18.14 -2.30 10.05
C GLU A 181 -17.11 -2.06 11.14
N PHE A 182 -16.80 -0.79 11.45
CA PHE A 182 -15.82 -0.39 12.48
C PHE A 182 -16.46 0.19 13.73
N LEU A 183 -17.79 0.28 13.84
CA LEU A 183 -18.48 0.92 14.96
C LEU A 183 -18.28 0.21 16.31
N ASP A 184 -17.92 -1.09 16.32
CA ASP A 184 -17.56 -1.79 17.57
C ASP A 184 -16.08 -1.53 17.92
N GLY A 185 -15.75 -0.31 18.31
CA GLY A 185 -14.41 0.08 18.76
C GLY A 185 -13.92 -0.74 19.95
N SER A 186 -14.80 -1.05 20.89
CA SER A 186 -14.48 -1.91 22.04
C SER A 186 -14.11 -3.33 21.61
N GLY A 187 -14.80 -3.88 20.62
CA GLY A 187 -14.48 -5.18 20.03
C GLY A 187 -13.16 -5.18 19.30
N ILE A 188 -12.86 -4.11 18.54
CA ILE A 188 -11.57 -3.89 17.87
C ILE A 188 -10.45 -3.79 18.91
N LYS A 189 -10.61 -2.97 19.94
CA LYS A 189 -9.65 -2.79 21.03
C LYS A 189 -9.32 -4.12 21.72
N ARG A 190 -10.34 -4.88 22.12
CA ARG A 190 -10.12 -6.21 22.71
C ARG A 190 -9.45 -7.20 21.77
N ALA A 191 -9.76 -7.15 20.48
CA ALA A 191 -9.19 -8.08 19.49
C ALA A 191 -7.73 -7.79 19.17
N SER A 192 -7.37 -6.51 19.08
CA SER A 192 -6.02 -6.03 18.79
C SER A 192 -5.15 -5.84 20.03
N ARG A 193 -5.74 -5.76 21.22
CA ARG A 193 -5.08 -5.36 22.48
C ARG A 193 -4.41 -3.98 22.39
N CYS A 194 -4.87 -3.11 21.50
CA CYS A 194 -4.36 -1.75 21.40
C CYS A 194 -4.87 -0.90 22.57
N ASP A 195 -4.16 0.20 22.86
CA ASP A 195 -4.52 1.11 23.94
C ASP A 195 -5.81 1.87 23.62
N GLU A 196 -5.96 2.27 22.33
CA GLU A 196 -7.15 3.03 21.93
C GLU A 196 -7.47 2.88 20.42
N VAL A 197 -8.77 3.13 20.10
CA VAL A 197 -9.30 3.18 18.73
C VAL A 197 -9.83 4.58 18.46
N TYR A 198 -9.31 5.23 17.40
CA TYR A 198 -9.68 6.56 16.95
C TYR A 198 -10.48 6.50 15.67
N TYR A 199 -11.34 7.49 15.46
CA TYR A 199 -12.18 7.59 14.26
C TYR A 199 -11.93 8.90 13.53
N ALA A 200 -11.64 8.77 12.23
CA ALA A 200 -11.45 9.91 11.34
C ALA A 200 -12.75 10.70 11.15
N HIS A 201 -12.65 11.97 10.81
CA HIS A 201 -13.84 12.76 10.50
C HIS A 201 -14.57 12.23 9.25
N PRO A 202 -15.88 12.41 9.20
CA PRO A 202 -16.65 12.11 7.99
C PRO A 202 -16.08 12.85 6.78
N TYR A 203 -15.93 12.14 5.66
CA TYR A 203 -15.41 12.69 4.39
C TYR A 203 -13.94 13.16 4.39
N SER A 204 -13.19 12.93 5.45
CA SER A 204 -11.78 13.33 5.61
C SER A 204 -10.82 12.18 5.31
N SER A 205 -10.85 11.67 4.06
CA SER A 205 -9.98 10.55 3.66
C SER A 205 -8.48 10.85 3.78
N TYR A 206 -8.09 12.15 3.71
CA TYR A 206 -6.70 12.60 3.85
C TYR A 206 -6.12 12.32 5.25
N GLU A 207 -6.95 12.22 6.30
CA GLU A 207 -6.54 11.88 7.65
C GLU A 207 -6.02 10.45 7.76
N ARG A 208 -6.34 9.59 6.77
CA ARG A 208 -5.91 8.19 6.64
C ARG A 208 -5.08 7.97 5.36
N GLY A 209 -4.21 8.92 5.05
CA GLY A 209 -3.41 8.91 3.83
C GLY A 209 -2.49 7.69 3.68
N SER A 210 -2.12 6.99 4.78
CA SER A 210 -1.34 5.76 4.70
C SER A 210 -2.13 4.63 4.07
N ASN A 211 -3.38 4.45 4.48
CA ASN A 211 -4.28 3.46 3.90
C ASN A 211 -4.68 3.82 2.46
N GLU A 212 -4.95 5.09 2.17
CA GLU A 212 -5.31 5.52 0.82
C GLU A 212 -4.19 5.15 -0.18
N ASN A 213 -2.94 5.46 0.14
CA ASN A 213 -1.79 5.07 -0.68
C ASN A 213 -1.60 3.55 -0.75
N GLY A 214 -1.74 2.84 0.36
CA GLY A 214 -1.67 1.37 0.41
C GLY A 214 -2.74 0.74 -0.49
N ASN A 215 -3.97 1.27 -0.46
CA ASN A 215 -5.07 0.80 -1.30
C ASN A 215 -4.84 1.08 -2.80
N VAL A 216 -4.19 2.20 -3.16
CA VAL A 216 -3.79 2.48 -4.56
C VAL A 216 -2.81 1.42 -5.05
N ILE A 217 -1.83 1.03 -4.24
CA ILE A 217 -0.86 -0.01 -4.58
C ILE A 217 -1.54 -1.38 -4.68
N LEU A 218 -2.37 -1.75 -3.69
CA LEU A 218 -3.16 -2.99 -3.71
C LEU A 218 -4.01 -3.10 -4.99
N ARG A 219 -4.60 -1.98 -5.43
CA ARG A 219 -5.44 -1.92 -6.65
C ARG A 219 -4.67 -2.12 -7.96
N ARG A 220 -3.35 -2.14 -7.92
CA ARG A 220 -2.52 -2.55 -9.06
C ARG A 220 -2.70 -4.04 -9.36
N PHE A 221 -2.77 -4.86 -8.32
CA PHE A 221 -2.96 -6.31 -8.42
C PHE A 221 -4.44 -6.70 -8.45
N LEU A 222 -5.24 -5.99 -7.67
CA LEU A 222 -6.68 -6.23 -7.50
C LEU A 222 -7.49 -5.02 -7.98
N PRO A 223 -7.63 -4.79 -9.29
CA PRO A 223 -8.38 -3.65 -9.83
C PRO A 223 -9.82 -3.56 -9.31
N LYS A 224 -10.43 -2.37 -9.43
CA LYS A 224 -11.86 -2.22 -9.10
C LYS A 224 -12.69 -3.19 -9.95
N GLY A 225 -13.59 -3.93 -9.30
CA GLY A 225 -14.42 -4.95 -9.96
C GLY A 225 -13.85 -6.38 -9.88
N THR A 226 -12.66 -6.57 -9.28
CA THR A 226 -12.13 -7.92 -9.00
C THR A 226 -13.05 -8.66 -8.03
N ASP A 227 -13.37 -9.91 -8.34
CA ASP A 227 -14.18 -10.78 -7.48
C ASP A 227 -13.30 -11.42 -6.40
N PHE A 228 -13.42 -10.91 -5.17
CA PHE A 228 -12.62 -11.40 -4.04
C PHE A 228 -13.03 -12.79 -3.54
N SER A 229 -14.14 -13.34 -3.98
CA SER A 229 -14.50 -14.73 -3.66
C SER A 229 -13.57 -15.75 -4.32
N LYS A 230 -12.90 -15.35 -5.41
CA LYS A 230 -11.97 -16.17 -6.19
C LYS A 230 -10.52 -16.06 -5.73
N ILE A 231 -10.21 -15.09 -4.87
CA ILE A 231 -8.84 -14.84 -4.40
C ILE A 231 -8.46 -15.87 -3.33
N LYS A 232 -7.34 -16.55 -3.55
CA LYS A 232 -6.74 -17.46 -2.56
C LYS A 232 -5.92 -16.69 -1.53
N LYS A 233 -5.87 -17.21 -0.30
CA LYS A 233 -5.07 -16.58 0.79
C LYS A 233 -3.60 -16.43 0.43
N ASN A 234 -3.02 -17.41 -0.28
CA ASN A 234 -1.62 -17.35 -0.70
C ASN A 234 -1.37 -16.27 -1.76
N GLU A 235 -2.32 -16.01 -2.65
CA GLU A 235 -2.26 -14.92 -3.61
C GLU A 235 -2.25 -13.55 -2.89
N LEU A 236 -3.17 -13.37 -1.93
CA LEU A 236 -3.21 -12.14 -1.12
C LEU A 236 -1.93 -11.94 -0.32
N ARG A 237 -1.30 -13.02 0.19
CA ARG A 237 0.00 -12.95 0.87
C ARG A 237 1.12 -12.53 -0.07
N ARG A 238 1.19 -13.08 -1.28
CA ARG A 238 2.19 -12.67 -2.29
C ARG A 238 2.07 -11.18 -2.62
N ILE A 239 0.84 -10.66 -2.72
CA ILE A 239 0.61 -9.22 -2.93
C ILE A 239 1.08 -8.42 -1.70
N GLU A 240 0.77 -8.89 -0.49
CA GLU A 240 1.21 -8.26 0.76
C GLU A 240 2.74 -8.21 0.84
N ASP A 241 3.41 -9.33 0.55
CA ASP A 241 4.87 -9.41 0.54
C ASP A 241 5.48 -8.47 -0.50
N TRP A 242 4.89 -8.41 -1.70
CA TRP A 242 5.32 -7.47 -2.73
C TRP A 242 5.19 -6.03 -2.25
N VAL A 243 4.05 -5.62 -1.70
CA VAL A 243 3.79 -4.27 -1.20
C VAL A 243 4.78 -3.88 -0.10
N ASN A 244 5.12 -4.82 0.77
CA ASN A 244 6.03 -4.60 1.89
C ASN A 244 7.51 -4.62 1.49
N ASN A 245 7.87 -5.23 0.38
CA ASN A 245 9.23 -5.26 -0.16
C ASN A 245 9.48 -4.20 -1.25
N TYR A 246 8.43 -3.47 -1.67
CA TYR A 246 8.56 -2.42 -2.67
C TYR A 246 9.41 -1.24 -2.14
N PRO A 247 10.48 -0.81 -2.87
CA PRO A 247 11.33 0.30 -2.44
C PRO A 247 10.56 1.63 -2.52
N ARG A 248 10.61 2.40 -1.44
CA ARG A 248 9.83 3.63 -1.30
C ARG A 248 10.72 4.86 -1.21
N LYS A 249 10.49 5.84 -2.06
CA LYS A 249 11.24 7.11 -2.07
C LYS A 249 11.24 7.80 -0.70
N ILE A 250 10.10 7.78 0.03
CA ILE A 250 9.97 8.38 1.37
C ILE A 250 10.92 7.77 2.40
N PHE A 251 11.45 6.57 2.14
CA PHE A 251 12.41 5.85 2.99
C PHE A 251 13.78 5.74 2.33
N LYS A 252 14.10 6.67 1.42
CA LYS A 252 15.35 6.60 0.63
C LYS A 252 15.51 5.25 -0.05
N PHE A 253 14.42 4.75 -0.62
CA PHE A 253 14.28 3.47 -1.32
C PHE A 253 14.49 2.21 -0.47
N LYS A 254 14.43 2.31 0.86
CA LYS A 254 14.17 1.17 1.73
C LYS A 254 12.73 0.71 1.57
N SER A 255 12.48 -0.57 1.83
CA SER A 255 11.15 -1.17 1.84
C SER A 255 10.42 -0.96 3.18
N ALA A 256 9.11 -1.20 3.21
CA ALA A 256 8.35 -1.17 4.46
C ALA A 256 8.79 -2.29 5.42
N ASN A 257 9.27 -3.44 4.89
CA ASN A 257 9.81 -4.52 5.71
C ASN A 257 11.10 -4.10 6.41
N GLU A 258 12.05 -3.46 5.69
CA GLU A 258 13.28 -2.95 6.28
C GLU A 258 12.97 -1.92 7.38
N MET A 259 12.09 -0.96 7.10
CA MET A 259 11.65 0.04 8.09
C MET A 259 10.96 -0.57 9.30
N TYR A 260 10.18 -1.64 9.10
CA TYR A 260 9.51 -2.35 10.18
C TYR A 260 10.50 -3.08 11.09
N CYS A 261 11.48 -3.78 10.51
CA CYS A 261 12.54 -4.44 11.28
C CYS A 261 13.42 -3.45 12.07
N GLU A 262 13.67 -2.25 11.52
CA GLU A 262 14.44 -1.21 12.21
C GLU A 262 13.65 -0.56 13.37
N ALA A 263 12.32 -0.64 13.35
CA ALA A 263 11.45 0.01 14.34
C ALA A 263 11.04 -0.91 15.49
N MET A 264 11.22 -2.23 15.34
CA MET A 264 10.99 -3.25 16.38
C MET A 264 12.24 -3.49 17.23
#